data_93985dd19dd09a968cc682eef3851363
#
_entry.id   93985dd19dd09a968cc682eef3851363
#
_cell.length_a   1.000
_cell.length_b   1.000
_cell.length_c   1.000
_cell.angle_alpha   90.00
_cell.angle_beta   90.00
_cell.angle_gamma   90.00
#
_symmetry.space_group_name_H-M   'P 1'
#
loop_
_entity.id
_entity.type
_entity.pdbx_description
1 polymer ?
#
loop_
_entity_poly.entity_id
_entity_poly.type
_entity_poly.pdbx_seq_one_letter_code
_entity_poly.pdbx_strand_id
1 'polypeptide(L)'
;MSFTQPPVSPQHNSNSQHSRSPLRDVNSLDAKQMRKRAWWLIALNFLIPGSAQMIAGSRKIGRVAFIATLLLWALFVVAGLLALVARGWLLSIFGTAFLAEPIAFFLWFFGGLTIFLAINLLRMLNLNRLVPGQRLLPLIALVATCSVAATTLIWSGNTVSAGFSFVSTVFKQQGTIEPSNGRYNIMLLGGDSGSDRFGLRPDSISVLSISATTGAAVNIGIPRNMQNIHFVAGSPMRKVYPKGFDHYCGGDCMINAIYKATTDNYANLYPDAKAHGSTPGLEATRDAVEWVTGLKIQNYALINMKAFASLIDAIGGIDVNVKKALPIGGQQDCVPANNAHLSDCPDALGWIEVGKQHMDGHLALWYARSRHNTNDYDRMRRQRQVEDLVLKKIDPITLLTKFGAIAKAGAALVKTDIPAGAVGTYVDLAFQAKKLGIKKLELVSSSYPRLSANNPDFRYARVLINRALKKNA
;
A
#
# COMPACT_ATOMS: atom_id res chain seq x y z
N MET A 1 -108.21 17.94 8.02
CA MET A 1 -107.09 17.33 8.68
C MET A 1 -105.90 17.50 7.74
N SER A 2 -105.04 18.47 8.03
CA SER A 2 -103.89 18.84 7.23
C SER A 2 -102.64 18.15 7.80
N PHE A 3 -101.98 17.28 7.01
CA PHE A 3 -100.73 16.65 7.39
C PHE A 3 -99.57 17.50 6.89
N THR A 4 -98.89 18.16 7.80
CA THR A 4 -97.64 18.87 7.56
C THR A 4 -96.50 17.86 7.60
N GLN A 5 -95.70 17.75 6.49
CA GLN A 5 -94.45 17.03 6.44
C GLN A 5 -93.36 17.80 7.20
N PRO A 6 -92.43 17.10 7.96
CA PRO A 6 -91.28 17.75 8.59
C PRO A 6 -90.16 18.07 7.58
N PRO A 7 -89.33 19.11 7.83
CA PRO A 7 -88.33 19.55 6.89
C PRO A 7 -87.17 18.56 6.85
N VAL A 8 -86.69 18.22 5.64
CA VAL A 8 -85.53 17.44 5.33
C VAL A 8 -84.25 18.26 5.70
N SER A 9 -83.49 17.80 6.65
CA SER A 9 -82.18 18.35 7.02
C SER A 9 -81.20 18.16 5.89
N PRO A 10 -80.31 19.13 5.58
CA PRO A 10 -79.28 18.98 4.55
C PRO A 10 -78.19 18.02 5.05
N GLN A 11 -78.02 16.94 4.31
CA GLN A 11 -76.88 16.05 4.52
C GLN A 11 -75.59 16.84 4.27
N HIS A 12 -74.83 17.07 5.31
CA HIS A 12 -73.50 17.58 5.26
C HIS A 12 -72.56 16.45 4.66
N ASN A 13 -72.40 16.53 3.32
CA ASN A 13 -71.34 15.75 2.66
C ASN A 13 -69.98 16.28 3.11
N SER A 14 -69.43 15.72 4.20
CA SER A 14 -68.04 15.92 4.61
C SER A 14 -67.17 15.17 3.64
N ASN A 15 -66.94 15.74 2.45
CA ASN A 15 -65.83 15.36 1.59
C ASN A 15 -64.55 15.69 2.34
N SER A 16 -64.05 14.75 3.15
CA SER A 16 -62.69 14.75 3.64
C SER A 16 -61.78 14.60 2.43
N GLN A 17 -61.50 15.70 1.75
CA GLN A 17 -60.35 15.81 0.86
C GLN A 17 -59.11 15.61 1.71
N HIS A 18 -58.70 14.35 1.89
CA HIS A 18 -57.34 14.04 2.28
C HIS A 18 -56.44 14.71 1.25
N SER A 19 -55.77 15.78 1.62
CA SER A 19 -54.77 16.48 0.80
C SER A 19 -53.69 15.48 0.43
N ARG A 20 -53.85 14.78 -0.68
CA ARG A 20 -52.87 13.85 -1.23
C ARG A 20 -51.66 14.68 -1.65
N SER A 21 -50.50 14.44 -1.07
CA SER A 21 -49.28 15.20 -1.37
C SER A 21 -49.01 15.15 -2.88
N PRO A 22 -48.69 16.30 -3.53
CA PRO A 22 -48.46 16.38 -4.98
C PRO A 22 -47.34 15.41 -5.46
N LEU A 23 -46.44 15.02 -4.59
CA LEU A 23 -45.39 14.06 -4.92
C LEU A 23 -45.91 12.63 -5.10
N ARG A 24 -47.06 12.27 -4.50
CA ARG A 24 -47.62 10.92 -4.51
C ARG A 24 -48.75 10.74 -5.53
N ASP A 25 -49.61 11.77 -5.71
CA ASP A 25 -50.73 11.75 -6.66
C ASP A 25 -50.32 12.32 -8.00
N VAL A 26 -50.02 11.42 -8.94
CA VAL A 26 -49.52 11.77 -10.28
C VAL A 26 -50.64 12.26 -11.19
N ASN A 27 -51.92 11.96 -10.86
CA ASN A 27 -53.06 12.24 -11.75
C ASN A 27 -53.49 13.70 -11.72
N SER A 28 -53.14 14.42 -10.67
CA SER A 28 -53.49 15.84 -10.47
C SER A 28 -52.43 16.83 -10.98
N LEU A 29 -51.30 16.34 -11.56
CA LEU A 29 -50.14 17.17 -11.92
C LEU A 29 -50.16 17.57 -13.41
N ASP A 30 -49.86 18.83 -13.70
CA ASP A 30 -49.58 19.32 -15.05
C ASP A 30 -48.14 18.93 -15.52
N ALA A 31 -47.83 19.16 -16.80
CA ALA A 31 -46.52 18.77 -17.37
C ALA A 31 -45.33 19.48 -16.70
N LYS A 32 -45.47 20.72 -16.24
CA LYS A 32 -44.45 21.51 -15.57
C LYS A 32 -44.19 20.95 -14.15
N GLN A 33 -45.24 20.61 -13.44
CA GLN A 33 -45.18 19.99 -12.12
C GLN A 33 -44.61 18.59 -12.21
N MET A 34 -44.93 17.80 -13.23
CA MET A 34 -44.37 16.48 -13.48
C MET A 34 -42.86 16.55 -13.71
N ARG A 35 -42.36 17.53 -14.47
CA ARG A 35 -40.91 17.75 -14.65
C ARG A 35 -40.21 18.09 -13.33
N LYS A 36 -40.80 19.03 -12.56
CA LYS A 36 -40.26 19.42 -11.25
C LYS A 36 -40.24 18.23 -10.28
N ARG A 37 -41.28 17.41 -10.25
CA ARG A 37 -41.36 16.17 -9.48
C ARG A 37 -40.26 15.19 -9.88
N ALA A 38 -40.01 14.96 -11.16
CA ALA A 38 -39.00 14.05 -11.64
C ALA A 38 -37.60 14.46 -11.14
N TRP A 39 -37.24 15.73 -11.25
CA TRP A 39 -35.94 16.23 -10.75
C TRP A 39 -35.80 16.10 -9.23
N TRP A 40 -36.86 16.43 -8.47
CA TRP A 40 -36.83 16.26 -7.01
C TRP A 40 -36.68 14.81 -6.60
N LEU A 41 -37.34 13.87 -7.26
CA LEU A 41 -37.19 12.45 -6.94
C LEU A 41 -35.80 11.92 -7.27
N ILE A 42 -35.19 12.37 -8.37
CA ILE A 42 -33.80 12.01 -8.72
C ILE A 42 -32.81 12.57 -7.69
N ALA A 43 -32.97 13.88 -7.34
CA ALA A 43 -32.12 14.51 -6.34
C ALA A 43 -32.23 13.84 -4.97
N LEU A 44 -33.43 13.53 -4.51
CA LEU A 44 -33.69 12.83 -3.26
C LEU A 44 -33.08 11.43 -3.27
N ASN A 45 -33.23 10.69 -4.36
CA ASN A 45 -32.64 9.34 -4.46
C ASN A 45 -31.12 9.38 -4.52
N PHE A 46 -30.48 10.41 -5.08
CA PHE A 46 -29.05 10.58 -5.12
C PHE A 46 -28.49 10.98 -3.75
N LEU A 47 -29.10 11.98 -3.09
CA LEU A 47 -28.63 12.47 -1.79
C LEU A 47 -28.88 11.46 -0.67
N ILE A 48 -30.08 10.88 -0.63
CA ILE A 48 -30.49 9.94 0.42
C ILE A 48 -31.26 8.79 -0.25
N PRO A 49 -30.56 7.75 -0.72
CA PRO A 49 -31.19 6.58 -1.33
C PRO A 49 -32.30 6.00 -0.45
N GLY A 50 -33.46 5.73 -1.04
CA GLY A 50 -34.65 5.26 -0.33
C GLY A 50 -35.66 6.38 0.02
N SER A 51 -35.25 7.65 0.12
CA SER A 51 -36.15 8.75 0.45
C SER A 51 -37.21 9.00 -0.63
N ALA A 52 -36.84 8.95 -1.90
CA ALA A 52 -37.76 9.08 -3.02
C ALA A 52 -38.86 7.98 -3.00
N GLN A 53 -38.47 6.74 -2.72
CA GLN A 53 -39.37 5.59 -2.59
C GLN A 53 -40.31 5.73 -1.39
N MET A 54 -39.81 6.27 -0.27
CA MET A 54 -40.61 6.49 0.93
C MET A 54 -41.69 7.54 0.70
N ILE A 55 -41.37 8.61 -0.03
CA ILE A 55 -42.28 9.75 -0.27
C ILE A 55 -43.29 9.43 -1.39
N ALA A 56 -42.83 8.92 -2.52
CA ALA A 56 -43.61 8.80 -3.74
C ALA A 56 -43.93 7.36 -4.18
N GLY A 57 -43.40 6.35 -3.50
CA GLY A 57 -43.52 4.93 -3.85
C GLY A 57 -43.92 4.03 -2.70
N SER A 58 -43.32 2.85 -2.65
CA SER A 58 -43.52 1.86 -1.59
C SER A 58 -42.86 2.29 -0.29
N ARG A 59 -43.68 2.63 0.72
CA ARG A 59 -43.17 3.03 2.05
C ARG A 59 -42.32 1.97 2.73
N LYS A 60 -42.60 0.67 2.50
CA LYS A 60 -41.84 -0.44 3.10
C LYS A 60 -40.41 -0.46 2.53
N ILE A 61 -40.28 -0.50 1.18
CA ILE A 61 -38.98 -0.49 0.51
C ILE A 61 -38.22 0.81 0.84
N GLY A 62 -38.90 1.95 0.78
CA GLY A 62 -38.29 3.25 1.09
C GLY A 62 -37.75 3.34 2.50
N ARG A 63 -38.45 2.85 3.54
CA ARG A 63 -37.99 2.87 4.92
C ARG A 63 -36.74 2.00 5.13
N VAL A 64 -36.75 0.78 4.60
CA VAL A 64 -35.59 -0.12 4.74
C VAL A 64 -34.36 0.48 4.07
N ALA A 65 -34.53 0.96 2.83
CA ALA A 65 -33.43 1.60 2.09
C ALA A 65 -32.93 2.89 2.77
N PHE A 66 -33.85 3.70 3.30
CA PHE A 66 -33.51 4.94 4.03
C PHE A 66 -32.71 4.66 5.31
N ILE A 67 -33.16 3.70 6.14
CA ILE A 67 -32.45 3.30 7.35
C ILE A 67 -31.06 2.75 6.99
N ALA A 68 -30.99 1.88 5.99
CA ALA A 68 -29.72 1.33 5.51
C ALA A 68 -28.77 2.47 5.06
N THR A 69 -29.29 3.45 4.31
CA THR A 69 -28.48 4.62 3.87
C THR A 69 -27.98 5.46 5.06
N LEU A 70 -28.78 5.68 6.08
CA LEU A 70 -28.33 6.38 7.29
C LEU A 70 -27.22 5.61 8.01
N LEU A 71 -27.32 4.29 8.08
CA LEU A 71 -26.24 3.46 8.64
C LEU A 71 -24.94 3.56 7.82
N LEU A 72 -25.05 3.59 6.48
CA LEU A 72 -23.89 3.81 5.61
C LEU A 72 -23.24 5.18 5.85
N TRP A 73 -24.04 6.25 5.93
CA TRP A 73 -23.54 7.58 6.24
C TRP A 73 -22.87 7.65 7.63
N ALA A 74 -23.50 7.03 8.63
CA ALA A 74 -22.91 6.93 9.97
C ALA A 74 -21.56 6.20 9.94
N LEU A 75 -21.45 5.10 9.18
CA LEU A 75 -20.20 4.38 8.97
C LEU A 75 -19.12 5.27 8.33
N PHE A 76 -19.46 6.02 7.28
CA PHE A 76 -18.51 6.94 6.64
C PHE A 76 -18.06 8.08 7.58
N VAL A 77 -18.97 8.63 8.37
CA VAL A 77 -18.62 9.66 9.36
C VAL A 77 -17.67 9.09 10.41
N VAL A 78 -17.97 7.91 10.96
CA VAL A 78 -17.12 7.23 11.95
C VAL A 78 -15.76 6.90 11.33
N ALA A 79 -15.72 6.35 10.11
CA ALA A 79 -14.47 6.06 9.42
C ALA A 79 -13.66 7.33 9.14
N GLY A 80 -14.30 8.42 8.76
CA GLY A 80 -13.66 9.73 8.57
C GLY A 80 -13.07 10.30 9.86
N LEU A 81 -13.80 10.23 10.96
CA LEU A 81 -13.30 10.64 12.28
C LEU A 81 -12.11 9.79 12.74
N LEU A 82 -12.21 8.48 12.57
CA LEU A 82 -11.11 7.55 12.89
C LEU A 82 -9.88 7.81 12.01
N ALA A 83 -10.07 8.15 10.74
CA ALA A 83 -8.97 8.51 9.83
C ALA A 83 -8.24 9.79 10.27
N LEU A 84 -8.92 10.70 10.96
CA LEU A 84 -8.33 11.93 11.48
C LEU A 84 -7.61 11.71 12.83
N VAL A 85 -8.20 10.89 13.72
CA VAL A 85 -7.76 10.75 15.10
C VAL A 85 -6.89 9.51 15.33
N ALA A 86 -7.21 8.40 14.69
CA ALA A 86 -6.61 7.08 14.94
C ALA A 86 -6.31 6.31 13.64
N ARG A 87 -5.49 6.91 12.76
CA ARG A 87 -5.13 6.32 11.46
C ARG A 87 -4.55 4.92 11.55
N GLY A 88 -3.64 4.69 12.49
CA GLY A 88 -3.00 3.40 12.69
C GLY A 88 -4.03 2.30 13.01
N TRP A 89 -5.01 2.61 13.85
CA TRP A 89 -6.09 1.69 14.18
C TRP A 89 -7.00 1.41 12.98
N LEU A 90 -7.36 2.45 12.21
CA LEU A 90 -8.15 2.27 10.99
C LEU A 90 -7.43 1.37 9.97
N LEU A 91 -6.11 1.55 9.80
CA LEU A 91 -5.30 0.73 8.90
C LEU A 91 -5.10 -0.71 9.42
N SER A 92 -5.10 -0.92 10.74
CA SER A 92 -5.04 -2.27 11.32
C SER A 92 -6.28 -3.11 11.01
N ILE A 93 -7.44 -2.47 10.74
CA ILE A 93 -8.66 -3.14 10.29
C ILE A 93 -8.43 -3.93 9.01
N PHE A 94 -7.60 -3.41 8.09
CA PHE A 94 -7.24 -4.13 6.86
C PHE A 94 -6.40 -5.41 7.13
N GLY A 95 -5.76 -5.49 8.30
CA GLY A 95 -5.06 -6.69 8.75
C GLY A 95 -5.97 -7.76 9.36
N THR A 96 -7.24 -7.44 9.62
CA THR A 96 -8.19 -8.37 10.25
C THR A 96 -9.30 -8.78 9.29
N ALA A 97 -9.34 -10.06 8.90
CA ALA A 97 -10.40 -10.64 8.05
C ALA A 97 -11.80 -10.37 8.60
N PHE A 98 -11.92 -10.39 9.92
CA PHE A 98 -13.18 -10.22 10.63
C PHE A 98 -13.89 -8.88 10.32
N LEU A 99 -13.15 -7.83 10.02
CA LEU A 99 -13.73 -6.51 9.75
C LEU A 99 -13.68 -6.13 8.26
N ALA A 100 -12.62 -6.48 7.55
CA ALA A 100 -12.42 -6.06 6.16
C ALA A 100 -13.41 -6.70 5.18
N GLU A 101 -13.66 -8.00 5.28
CA GLU A 101 -14.60 -8.69 4.40
C GLU A 101 -16.06 -8.26 4.58
N PRO A 102 -16.61 -8.15 5.82
CA PRO A 102 -17.93 -7.59 6.03
C PRO A 102 -18.10 -6.17 5.48
N ILE A 103 -17.06 -5.30 5.62
CA ILE A 103 -17.09 -3.94 5.07
C ILE A 103 -17.17 -3.99 3.54
N ALA A 104 -16.37 -4.82 2.88
CA ALA A 104 -16.39 -4.96 1.42
C ALA A 104 -17.75 -5.47 0.94
N PHE A 105 -18.30 -6.51 1.59
CA PHE A 105 -19.63 -7.04 1.29
C PHE A 105 -20.73 -5.98 1.46
N PHE A 106 -20.64 -5.19 2.51
CA PHE A 106 -21.58 -4.11 2.78
C PHE A 106 -21.54 -3.03 1.69
N LEU A 107 -20.37 -2.64 1.21
CA LEU A 107 -20.21 -1.69 0.12
C LEU A 107 -20.77 -2.25 -1.21
N TRP A 108 -20.54 -3.51 -1.53
CA TRP A 108 -21.12 -4.17 -2.71
C TRP A 108 -22.63 -4.25 -2.62
N PHE A 109 -23.16 -4.60 -1.45
CA PHE A 109 -24.60 -4.64 -1.19
C PHE A 109 -25.24 -3.26 -1.45
N PHE A 110 -24.61 -2.17 -0.95
CA PHE A 110 -25.11 -0.83 -1.20
C PHE A 110 -25.00 -0.40 -2.67
N GLY A 111 -23.94 -0.82 -3.37
CA GLY A 111 -23.85 -0.65 -4.82
C GLY A 111 -25.02 -1.29 -5.56
N GLY A 112 -25.34 -2.53 -5.23
CA GLY A 112 -26.50 -3.26 -5.75
C GLY A 112 -27.85 -2.61 -5.36
N LEU A 113 -27.98 -2.19 -4.09
CA LEU A 113 -29.16 -1.47 -3.61
C LEU A 113 -29.38 -0.15 -4.38
N THR A 114 -28.34 0.61 -4.66
CA THR A 114 -28.42 1.85 -5.45
C THR A 114 -28.97 1.58 -6.85
N ILE A 115 -28.50 0.53 -7.51
CA ILE A 115 -29.02 0.11 -8.82
C ILE A 115 -30.49 -0.29 -8.73
N PHE A 116 -30.86 -1.10 -7.74
CA PHE A 116 -32.22 -1.53 -7.51
C PHE A 116 -33.15 -0.35 -7.28
N LEU A 117 -32.77 0.63 -6.45
CA LEU A 117 -33.55 1.83 -6.17
C LEU A 117 -33.67 2.72 -7.40
N ALA A 118 -32.64 2.82 -8.26
CA ALA A 118 -32.74 3.57 -9.51
C ALA A 118 -33.69 2.92 -10.50
N ILE A 119 -33.70 1.60 -10.63
CA ILE A 119 -34.69 0.87 -11.46
C ILE A 119 -36.12 1.08 -10.92
N ASN A 120 -36.31 1.01 -9.61
CA ASN A 120 -37.57 1.27 -8.97
C ASN A 120 -38.01 2.72 -9.19
N LEU A 121 -37.10 3.69 -9.07
CA LEU A 121 -37.37 5.10 -9.32
C LEU A 121 -37.75 5.36 -10.78
N LEU A 122 -37.12 4.69 -11.74
CA LEU A 122 -37.46 4.81 -13.16
C LEU A 122 -38.94 4.49 -13.41
N ARG A 123 -39.46 3.44 -12.75
CA ARG A 123 -40.92 3.11 -12.82
C ARG A 123 -41.79 4.21 -12.21
N MET A 124 -41.32 4.87 -11.15
CA MET A 124 -42.06 5.93 -10.45
C MET A 124 -42.02 7.28 -11.17
N LEU A 125 -41.03 7.54 -12.02
CA LEU A 125 -40.92 8.80 -12.78
C LEU A 125 -42.05 9.00 -13.77
N ASN A 126 -42.75 7.94 -14.22
CA ASN A 126 -43.84 8.00 -15.20
C ASN A 126 -43.47 8.84 -16.42
N LEU A 127 -42.35 8.54 -17.06
CA LEU A 127 -41.78 9.30 -18.18
C LEU A 127 -42.76 9.53 -19.34
N ASN A 128 -43.74 8.62 -19.49
CA ASN A 128 -44.79 8.75 -20.53
C ASN A 128 -45.67 9.98 -20.37
N ARG A 129 -45.74 10.58 -19.17
CA ARG A 129 -46.51 11.80 -18.89
C ARG A 129 -45.72 13.10 -19.07
N LEU A 130 -44.40 12.98 -19.32
CA LEU A 130 -43.57 14.13 -19.70
C LEU A 130 -43.70 14.41 -21.20
N VAL A 131 -43.54 15.68 -21.58
CA VAL A 131 -43.45 16.08 -22.99
C VAL A 131 -42.31 15.31 -23.68
N PRO A 132 -42.48 14.77 -24.89
CA PRO A 132 -41.49 13.92 -25.54
C PRO A 132 -40.05 14.47 -25.54
N GLY A 133 -39.87 15.75 -25.83
CA GLY A 133 -38.56 16.41 -25.81
C GLY A 133 -37.92 16.59 -24.41
N GLN A 134 -38.67 16.37 -23.33
CA GLN A 134 -38.21 16.55 -21.95
C GLN A 134 -37.98 15.25 -21.19
N ARG A 135 -38.15 14.07 -21.83
CA ARG A 135 -38.04 12.76 -21.20
C ARG A 135 -36.57 12.32 -21.04
N LEU A 136 -35.72 12.69 -21.98
CA LEU A 136 -34.37 12.21 -22.09
C LEU A 136 -33.46 12.74 -20.96
N LEU A 137 -33.58 14.03 -20.60
CA LEU A 137 -32.75 14.65 -19.58
C LEU A 137 -32.89 14.01 -18.18
N PRO A 138 -34.09 13.79 -17.62
CA PRO A 138 -34.22 13.08 -16.33
C PRO A 138 -33.72 11.63 -16.38
N LEU A 139 -33.89 10.95 -17.53
CA LEU A 139 -33.40 9.60 -17.71
C LEU A 139 -31.85 9.56 -17.67
N ILE A 140 -31.22 10.44 -18.46
CA ILE A 140 -29.72 10.55 -18.43
C ILE A 140 -29.24 10.92 -17.04
N ALA A 141 -29.86 11.88 -16.36
CA ALA A 141 -29.49 12.28 -15.02
C ALA A 141 -29.60 11.13 -14.02
N LEU A 142 -30.67 10.33 -14.08
CA LEU A 142 -30.86 9.16 -13.23
C LEU A 142 -29.79 8.12 -13.49
N VAL A 143 -29.53 7.79 -14.76
CA VAL A 143 -28.49 6.80 -15.13
C VAL A 143 -27.11 7.28 -14.72
N ALA A 144 -26.78 8.55 -14.99
CA ALA A 144 -25.47 9.11 -14.62
C ALA A 144 -25.24 9.10 -13.11
N THR A 145 -26.20 9.60 -12.32
CA THR A 145 -26.06 9.64 -10.86
C THR A 145 -26.03 8.24 -10.24
N CYS A 146 -26.83 7.30 -10.74
CA CYS A 146 -26.78 5.91 -10.32
C CYS A 146 -25.44 5.25 -10.66
N SER A 147 -24.96 5.43 -11.90
CA SER A 147 -23.68 4.86 -12.34
C SER A 147 -22.52 5.37 -11.50
N VAL A 148 -22.44 6.67 -11.23
CA VAL A 148 -21.40 7.25 -10.38
C VAL A 148 -21.46 6.66 -8.98
N ALA A 149 -22.64 6.66 -8.34
CA ALA A 149 -22.78 6.17 -6.98
C ALA A 149 -22.50 4.66 -6.86
N ALA A 150 -23.07 3.84 -7.74
CA ALA A 150 -22.90 2.39 -7.73
C ALA A 150 -21.44 2.01 -8.04
N THR A 151 -20.82 2.63 -9.05
CA THR A 151 -19.43 2.36 -9.42
C THR A 151 -18.47 2.72 -8.28
N THR A 152 -18.69 3.86 -7.62
CA THR A 152 -17.87 4.28 -6.48
C THR A 152 -17.97 3.28 -5.32
N LEU A 153 -19.17 2.82 -4.97
CA LEU A 153 -19.37 1.84 -3.89
C LEU A 153 -18.75 0.48 -4.23
N ILE A 154 -18.99 -0.02 -5.44
CA ILE A 154 -18.42 -1.30 -5.90
C ILE A 154 -16.89 -1.22 -5.97
N TRP A 155 -16.34 -0.13 -6.51
CA TRP A 155 -14.90 0.10 -6.56
C TRP A 155 -14.29 0.18 -5.15
N SER A 156 -14.94 0.86 -4.21
CA SER A 156 -14.51 0.92 -2.81
C SER A 156 -14.50 -0.46 -2.17
N GLY A 157 -15.54 -1.28 -2.38
CA GLY A 157 -15.61 -2.66 -1.90
C GLY A 157 -14.47 -3.53 -2.47
N ASN A 158 -14.21 -3.43 -3.78
CA ASN A 158 -13.10 -4.13 -4.43
C ASN A 158 -11.74 -3.68 -3.86
N THR A 159 -11.58 -2.39 -3.55
CA THR A 159 -10.34 -1.85 -2.97
C THR A 159 -10.12 -2.38 -1.55
N VAL A 160 -11.16 -2.42 -0.71
CA VAL A 160 -11.09 -3.00 0.64
C VAL A 160 -10.73 -4.48 0.58
N SER A 161 -11.43 -5.27 -0.25
CA SER A 161 -11.17 -6.70 -0.41
C SER A 161 -9.76 -6.99 -0.95
N ALA A 162 -9.30 -6.22 -1.96
CA ALA A 162 -7.94 -6.35 -2.49
C ALA A 162 -6.89 -5.98 -1.43
N GLY A 163 -7.16 -4.94 -0.63
CA GLY A 163 -6.32 -4.53 0.48
C GLY A 163 -6.16 -5.64 1.51
N PHE A 164 -7.25 -6.22 1.95
CA PHE A 164 -7.24 -7.35 2.88
C PHE A 164 -6.50 -8.56 2.29
N SER A 165 -6.81 -8.96 1.06
CA SER A 165 -6.16 -10.08 0.38
C SER A 165 -4.63 -9.92 0.30
N PHE A 166 -4.15 -8.71 0.05
CA PHE A 166 -2.72 -8.42 0.09
C PHE A 166 -2.14 -8.54 1.50
N VAL A 167 -2.73 -7.87 2.48
CA VAL A 167 -2.23 -7.91 3.85
C VAL A 167 -2.18 -9.36 4.36
N SER A 168 -3.22 -10.14 4.15
CA SER A 168 -3.27 -11.56 4.55
C SER A 168 -2.28 -12.46 3.79
N THR A 169 -1.93 -12.09 2.55
CA THR A 169 -0.99 -12.87 1.73
C THR A 169 0.46 -12.55 2.08
N VAL A 170 0.78 -11.28 2.29
CA VAL A 170 2.15 -10.80 2.56
C VAL A 170 2.49 -10.88 4.05
N PHE A 171 1.59 -10.44 4.93
CA PHE A 171 1.78 -10.35 6.37
C PHE A 171 1.10 -11.52 7.08
N LYS A 172 1.71 -12.69 6.96
CA LYS A 172 1.11 -13.95 7.46
C LYS A 172 1.23 -14.15 8.97
N GLN A 173 2.15 -13.44 9.62
CA GLN A 173 2.38 -13.59 11.05
C GLN A 173 1.30 -12.91 11.87
N GLN A 174 0.93 -13.51 12.99
CA GLN A 174 0.05 -12.92 13.99
C GLN A 174 0.89 -12.36 15.14
N GLY A 175 0.40 -11.31 15.77
CA GLY A 175 1.05 -10.73 16.95
C GLY A 175 1.20 -9.21 16.89
N THR A 176 1.73 -8.69 17.97
CA THR A 176 2.12 -7.29 18.15
C THR A 176 3.63 -7.19 18.17
N ILE A 177 4.15 -6.01 17.91
CA ILE A 177 5.60 -5.75 17.92
C ILE A 177 5.89 -4.70 18.98
N GLU A 178 6.87 -5.01 19.82
CA GLU A 178 7.38 -4.07 20.82
C GLU A 178 8.64 -3.34 20.29
N PRO A 179 8.73 -2.03 20.49
CA PRO A 179 9.93 -1.30 20.12
C PRO A 179 11.10 -1.69 21.03
N SER A 180 12.29 -1.78 20.47
CA SER A 180 13.53 -1.99 21.23
C SER A 180 14.20 -0.63 21.47
N ASN A 181 14.45 -0.29 22.74
CA ASN A 181 15.00 1.01 23.13
C ASN A 181 14.24 2.21 22.50
N GLY A 182 12.90 2.13 22.48
CA GLY A 182 12.03 3.16 21.93
C GLY A 182 12.05 3.27 20.39
N ARG A 183 12.59 2.27 19.67
CA ARG A 183 12.70 2.29 18.22
C ARG A 183 12.27 0.97 17.59
N TYR A 184 11.66 1.06 16.42
CA TYR A 184 11.41 -0.08 15.54
C TYR A 184 12.54 -0.16 14.51
N ASN A 185 13.21 -1.30 14.43
CA ASN A 185 14.30 -1.55 13.50
C ASN A 185 13.89 -2.63 12.51
N ILE A 186 13.83 -2.27 11.24
CA ILE A 186 13.42 -3.14 10.14
C ILE A 186 14.63 -3.37 9.24
N MET A 187 15.03 -4.62 9.06
CA MET A 187 16.05 -4.98 8.08
C MET A 187 15.45 -5.00 6.68
N LEU A 188 15.95 -4.15 5.80
CA LEU A 188 15.56 -4.09 4.40
C LEU A 188 16.61 -4.81 3.55
N LEU A 189 16.17 -5.78 2.78
CA LEU A 189 17.02 -6.58 1.91
C LEU A 189 16.53 -6.49 0.45
N GLY A 190 17.43 -6.13 -0.45
CA GLY A 190 17.23 -6.26 -1.90
C GLY A 190 17.96 -7.49 -2.41
N GLY A 191 17.23 -8.50 -2.83
CA GLY A 191 17.83 -9.78 -3.24
C GLY A 191 17.79 -10.00 -4.75
N ASP A 192 18.89 -10.49 -5.32
CA ASP A 192 18.96 -10.97 -6.69
C ASP A 192 18.63 -12.48 -6.71
N SER A 193 17.35 -12.81 -6.84
CA SER A 193 16.86 -14.16 -7.09
C SER A 193 16.35 -14.26 -8.52
N GLY A 194 17.25 -14.11 -9.49
CA GLY A 194 16.92 -14.40 -10.89
C GLY A 194 16.78 -15.90 -11.12
N SER A 195 15.98 -16.29 -12.14
CA SER A 195 15.80 -17.69 -12.55
C SER A 195 17.10 -18.38 -13.01
N ASP A 196 18.14 -17.60 -13.24
CA ASP A 196 19.44 -17.96 -13.77
C ASP A 196 20.56 -17.99 -12.70
N ARG A 197 20.26 -17.78 -11.44
CA ARG A 197 21.26 -17.77 -10.35
C ARG A 197 20.87 -18.69 -9.20
N PHE A 198 21.78 -19.58 -8.85
CA PHE A 198 21.66 -20.47 -7.69
C PHE A 198 21.84 -19.70 -6.38
N GLY A 199 20.75 -19.54 -5.64
CA GLY A 199 20.71 -19.00 -4.29
C GLY A 199 20.60 -17.47 -4.19
N LEU A 200 19.87 -17.02 -3.18
CA LEU A 200 19.68 -15.59 -2.89
C LEU A 200 20.93 -15.02 -2.21
N ARG A 201 21.49 -13.94 -2.77
CA ARG A 201 22.48 -13.08 -2.11
C ARG A 201 21.94 -11.65 -2.07
N PRO A 202 21.69 -11.10 -0.89
CA PRO A 202 21.24 -9.70 -0.79
C PRO A 202 22.33 -8.75 -1.30
N ASP A 203 22.01 -7.98 -2.34
CA ASP A 203 22.90 -6.96 -2.89
C ASP A 203 22.70 -5.58 -2.24
N SER A 204 21.55 -5.35 -1.63
CA SER A 204 21.28 -4.19 -0.78
C SER A 204 20.90 -4.67 0.62
N ILE A 205 21.61 -4.14 1.63
CA ILE A 205 21.37 -4.43 3.04
C ILE A 205 21.29 -3.11 3.78
N SER A 206 20.16 -2.85 4.44
CA SER A 206 20.00 -1.68 5.31
C SER A 206 19.12 -1.95 6.51
N VAL A 207 19.21 -1.08 7.52
CA VAL A 207 18.34 -1.08 8.67
C VAL A 207 17.63 0.27 8.74
N LEU A 208 16.31 0.24 8.59
CA LEU A 208 15.46 1.40 8.82
C LEU A 208 15.07 1.41 10.30
N SER A 209 15.64 2.37 11.05
CA SER A 209 15.36 2.57 12.47
C SER A 209 14.44 3.76 12.64
N ILE A 210 13.24 3.54 13.21
CA ILE A 210 12.17 4.55 13.37
C ILE A 210 11.88 4.74 14.85
N SER A 211 11.87 5.99 15.32
CA SER A 211 11.45 6.31 16.68
C SER A 211 9.96 5.96 16.87
N ALA A 212 9.65 5.21 17.92
CA ALA A 212 8.28 4.80 18.23
C ALA A 212 7.39 5.98 18.66
N THR A 213 7.99 7.06 19.14
CA THR A 213 7.28 8.23 19.66
C THR A 213 7.16 9.36 18.65
N THR A 214 8.25 9.67 17.93
CA THR A 214 8.30 10.83 17.01
C THR A 214 8.16 10.45 15.54
N GLY A 215 8.35 9.17 15.18
CA GLY A 215 8.44 8.71 13.80
C GLY A 215 9.75 9.11 13.10
N ALA A 216 10.66 9.80 13.79
CA ALA A 216 11.95 10.19 13.20
C ALA A 216 12.77 8.96 12.80
N ALA A 217 13.20 8.91 11.54
CA ALA A 217 13.79 7.72 10.96
C ALA A 217 15.23 7.94 10.47
N VAL A 218 16.03 6.87 10.63
CA VAL A 218 17.39 6.78 10.10
C VAL A 218 17.50 5.49 9.27
N ASN A 219 17.90 5.60 8.01
CA ASN A 219 18.24 4.46 7.17
C ASN A 219 19.76 4.21 7.22
N ILE A 220 20.18 3.07 7.78
CA ILE A 220 21.55 2.68 7.99
C ILE A 220 21.93 1.68 6.91
N GLY A 221 22.72 2.13 5.92
CA GLY A 221 23.22 1.29 4.83
C GLY A 221 24.47 0.48 5.23
N ILE A 222 24.43 -0.82 4.96
CA ILE A 222 25.53 -1.75 5.24
C ILE A 222 26.09 -2.24 3.91
N PRO A 223 27.42 -2.07 3.65
CA PRO A 223 28.04 -2.58 2.44
C PRO A 223 27.91 -4.10 2.34
N ARG A 224 27.44 -4.60 1.19
CA ARG A 224 27.27 -6.03 0.95
C ARG A 224 28.57 -6.83 1.01
N ASN A 225 29.70 -6.16 0.73
CA ASN A 225 31.05 -6.73 0.71
C ASN A 225 31.80 -6.58 2.04
N MET A 226 31.11 -6.17 3.12
CA MET A 226 31.69 -6.05 4.45
C MET A 226 32.11 -7.43 4.96
N GLN A 227 33.38 -7.55 5.43
CA GLN A 227 34.00 -8.79 5.90
C GLN A 227 34.18 -8.79 7.42
N ASN A 228 34.72 -9.88 7.95
CA ASN A 228 34.99 -10.08 9.38
C ASN A 228 33.74 -9.92 10.26
N ILE A 229 32.60 -10.37 9.74
CA ILE A 229 31.33 -10.28 10.42
C ILE A 229 31.23 -11.35 11.50
N HIS A 230 30.96 -10.93 12.72
CA HIS A 230 30.57 -11.84 13.78
C HIS A 230 29.05 -11.95 13.89
N PHE A 231 28.59 -12.84 14.75
CA PHE A 231 27.18 -13.05 15.04
C PHE A 231 26.88 -12.66 16.49
N VAL A 232 25.66 -12.26 16.78
CA VAL A 232 25.21 -11.93 18.15
C VAL A 232 25.37 -13.12 19.10
N ALA A 233 25.42 -12.83 20.39
CA ALA A 233 25.42 -13.87 21.42
C ALA A 233 24.12 -14.70 21.31
N GLY A 234 24.24 -16.02 21.35
CA GLY A 234 23.10 -16.92 21.16
C GLY A 234 22.83 -17.36 19.72
N SER A 235 23.38 -16.69 18.70
CA SER A 235 23.28 -17.13 17.32
C SER A 235 23.89 -18.53 17.12
N PRO A 236 23.20 -19.46 16.47
CA PRO A 236 23.78 -20.76 16.11
C PRO A 236 25.02 -20.62 15.22
N MET A 237 25.05 -19.65 14.31
CA MET A 237 26.18 -19.38 13.42
C MET A 237 27.45 -18.92 14.16
N ARG A 238 27.30 -18.36 15.36
CA ARG A 238 28.45 -18.02 16.19
C ARG A 238 29.23 -19.25 16.67
N LYS A 239 28.53 -20.40 16.80
CA LYS A 239 29.21 -21.67 17.13
C LYS A 239 29.97 -22.23 15.93
N VAL A 240 29.46 -22.04 14.73
CA VAL A 240 30.12 -22.46 13.47
C VAL A 240 31.32 -21.57 13.16
N TYR A 241 31.14 -20.25 13.35
CA TYR A 241 32.15 -19.22 13.06
C TYR A 241 32.53 -18.43 14.33
N PRO A 242 33.20 -19.03 15.29
CA PRO A 242 33.50 -18.38 16.59
C PRO A 242 34.43 -17.16 16.46
N LYS A 243 35.28 -17.14 15.42
CA LYS A 243 36.15 -16.01 15.10
C LYS A 243 35.59 -15.02 14.10
N GLY A 244 34.31 -15.22 13.66
CA GLY A 244 33.66 -14.42 12.65
C GLY A 244 33.58 -15.14 11.31
N PHE A 245 32.74 -14.61 10.40
CA PHE A 245 32.57 -15.13 9.04
C PHE A 245 33.70 -14.62 8.14
N ASP A 246 34.91 -15.20 8.33
CA ASP A 246 36.18 -14.74 7.72
C ASP A 246 36.96 -15.85 7.02
N HIS A 247 36.85 -17.12 7.49
CA HIS A 247 37.54 -18.28 6.96
C HIS A 247 36.54 -19.41 6.71
N TYR A 248 36.82 -20.28 5.75
CA TYR A 248 36.00 -21.46 5.40
C TYR A 248 34.57 -21.13 4.91
N CYS A 249 34.37 -19.95 4.37
CA CYS A 249 33.10 -19.47 3.87
C CYS A 249 32.90 -19.70 2.35
N GLY A 250 33.71 -20.56 1.73
CA GLY A 250 33.59 -20.91 0.32
C GLY A 250 34.08 -19.82 -0.67
N GLY A 251 35.00 -18.96 -0.22
CA GLY A 251 35.70 -17.98 -1.06
C GLY A 251 35.22 -16.52 -0.88
N ASP A 252 33.95 -16.28 -0.61
CA ASP A 252 33.39 -14.93 -0.46
C ASP A 252 32.92 -14.70 0.98
N CYS A 253 33.82 -14.38 1.91
CA CYS A 253 33.48 -14.11 3.31
C CYS A 253 32.84 -12.72 3.54
N MET A 254 31.88 -12.38 2.73
CA MET A 254 31.16 -11.12 2.79
C MET A 254 29.80 -11.28 3.47
N ILE A 255 29.27 -10.21 4.07
CA ILE A 255 27.97 -10.24 4.75
C ILE A 255 26.84 -10.76 3.85
N ASN A 256 26.85 -10.47 2.54
CA ASN A 256 25.82 -10.94 1.61
C ASN A 256 25.92 -12.44 1.30
N ALA A 257 27.04 -13.11 1.61
CA ALA A 257 27.20 -14.54 1.42
C ALA A 257 26.58 -15.34 2.58
N ILE A 258 26.36 -14.73 3.74
CA ILE A 258 25.81 -15.38 4.95
C ILE A 258 24.45 -16.03 4.65
N TYR A 259 23.57 -15.33 3.95
CA TYR A 259 22.26 -15.87 3.57
C TYR A 259 22.37 -17.22 2.84
N LYS A 260 23.17 -17.24 1.77
CA LYS A 260 23.36 -18.43 0.95
C LYS A 260 24.10 -19.53 1.72
N ALA A 261 25.19 -19.19 2.38
CA ALA A 261 25.98 -20.16 3.16
C ALA A 261 25.14 -20.87 4.22
N THR A 262 24.28 -20.13 4.92
CA THR A 262 23.39 -20.71 5.94
C THR A 262 22.28 -21.55 5.30
N THR A 263 21.68 -21.08 4.22
CA THR A 263 20.60 -21.81 3.55
C THR A 263 21.08 -23.15 2.99
N ASP A 264 22.28 -23.17 2.39
CA ASP A 264 22.80 -24.35 1.71
C ASP A 264 23.44 -25.37 2.70
N ASN A 265 24.14 -24.90 3.75
CA ASN A 265 24.97 -25.76 4.57
C ASN A 265 24.53 -25.88 6.04
N TYR A 266 23.75 -24.93 6.55
CA TYR A 266 23.45 -24.81 7.99
C TYR A 266 21.96 -24.57 8.27
N ALA A 267 21.06 -24.95 7.35
CA ALA A 267 19.64 -24.74 7.51
C ALA A 267 19.05 -25.42 8.76
N ASN A 268 19.60 -26.54 9.15
CA ASN A 268 19.21 -27.31 10.33
C ASN A 268 19.48 -26.59 11.67
N LEU A 269 20.33 -25.55 11.66
CA LEU A 269 20.63 -24.76 12.87
C LEU A 269 19.50 -23.77 13.22
N TYR A 270 18.54 -23.53 12.31
CA TYR A 270 17.41 -22.63 12.50
C TYR A 270 16.07 -23.36 12.22
N PRO A 271 15.74 -24.40 13.01
CA PRO A 271 14.55 -25.25 12.77
C PRO A 271 13.25 -24.46 12.84
N ASP A 272 13.18 -23.42 13.68
CA ASP A 272 11.98 -22.61 13.92
C ASP A 272 11.84 -21.43 12.97
N ALA A 273 12.77 -21.21 12.04
CA ALA A 273 12.74 -20.06 11.13
C ALA A 273 11.42 -19.94 10.37
N LYS A 274 10.88 -21.07 9.88
CA LYS A 274 9.61 -21.10 9.15
C LYS A 274 8.41 -20.72 10.03
N ALA A 275 8.42 -21.12 11.29
CA ALA A 275 7.35 -20.77 12.25
C ALA A 275 7.33 -19.26 12.53
N HIS A 276 8.48 -18.61 12.47
CA HIS A 276 8.61 -17.15 12.60
C HIS A 276 8.42 -16.39 11.27
N GLY A 277 7.94 -17.06 10.21
CA GLY A 277 7.75 -16.44 8.91
C GLY A 277 9.05 -16.09 8.18
N SER A 278 10.15 -16.74 8.59
CA SER A 278 11.50 -16.46 8.11
C SER A 278 12.12 -17.66 7.38
N THR A 279 13.40 -17.59 7.08
CA THR A 279 14.21 -18.71 6.57
C THR A 279 15.55 -18.76 7.30
N PRO A 280 16.25 -19.91 7.34
CA PRO A 280 17.56 -20.02 8.00
C PRO A 280 18.55 -18.93 7.56
N GLY A 281 18.63 -18.65 6.26
CA GLY A 281 19.51 -17.60 5.73
C GLY A 281 19.11 -16.19 6.17
N LEU A 282 17.81 -15.91 6.33
CA LEU A 282 17.32 -14.61 6.85
C LEU A 282 17.66 -14.44 8.33
N GLU A 283 17.45 -15.50 9.15
CA GLU A 283 17.77 -15.45 10.57
C GLU A 283 19.27 -15.23 10.79
N ALA A 284 20.12 -15.97 10.09
CA ALA A 284 21.57 -15.78 10.18
C ALA A 284 22.02 -14.38 9.69
N THR A 285 21.38 -13.85 8.64
CA THR A 285 21.65 -12.48 8.18
C THR A 285 21.19 -11.44 9.21
N ARG A 286 20.07 -11.66 9.88
CA ARG A 286 19.58 -10.83 11.00
C ARG A 286 20.59 -10.81 12.14
N ASP A 287 21.06 -11.99 12.58
CA ASP A 287 22.07 -12.14 13.65
C ASP A 287 23.35 -11.38 13.33
N ALA A 288 23.80 -11.42 12.08
CA ALA A 288 24.96 -10.69 11.59
C ALA A 288 24.71 -9.17 11.58
N VAL A 289 23.57 -8.72 11.07
CA VAL A 289 23.21 -7.29 11.00
C VAL A 289 23.01 -6.72 12.41
N GLU A 290 22.39 -7.46 13.32
CA GLU A 290 22.28 -7.08 14.74
C GLU A 290 23.66 -6.90 15.37
N TRP A 291 24.61 -7.80 15.07
CA TRP A 291 25.96 -7.69 15.59
C TRP A 291 26.69 -6.48 15.01
N VAL A 292 26.60 -6.23 13.70
CA VAL A 292 27.23 -5.08 13.05
C VAL A 292 26.72 -3.77 13.63
N THR A 293 25.39 -3.63 13.73
CA THR A 293 24.73 -2.37 14.10
C THR A 293 24.63 -2.16 15.61
N GLY A 294 24.60 -3.23 16.39
CA GLY A 294 24.29 -3.20 17.82
C GLY A 294 22.79 -2.92 18.10
N LEU A 295 21.95 -3.05 17.07
CA LEU A 295 20.51 -2.84 17.18
C LEU A 295 19.77 -4.18 17.20
N LYS A 296 18.71 -4.29 18.00
CA LYS A 296 17.80 -5.42 17.91
C LYS A 296 16.88 -5.21 16.72
N ILE A 297 16.82 -6.18 15.80
CA ILE A 297 15.99 -6.14 14.59
C ILE A 297 14.68 -6.88 14.87
N GLN A 298 13.57 -6.16 14.83
CA GLN A 298 12.26 -6.76 15.08
C GLN A 298 11.73 -7.51 13.84
N ASN A 299 11.89 -6.89 12.67
CA ASN A 299 11.34 -7.44 11.44
C ASN A 299 12.28 -7.25 10.25
N TYR A 300 11.97 -7.97 9.17
CA TYR A 300 12.62 -7.76 7.89
C TYR A 300 11.60 -7.56 6.76
N ALA A 301 12.07 -6.95 5.68
CA ALA A 301 11.42 -6.95 4.37
C ALA A 301 12.46 -7.30 3.30
N LEU A 302 12.22 -8.38 2.59
CA LEU A 302 13.04 -8.83 1.46
C LEU A 302 12.25 -8.63 0.17
N ILE A 303 12.83 -7.85 -0.76
CA ILE A 303 12.22 -7.54 -2.06
C ILE A 303 13.13 -8.10 -3.15
N ASN A 304 12.56 -8.90 -4.05
CA ASN A 304 13.29 -9.37 -5.23
C ASN A 304 13.21 -8.36 -6.39
N MET A 305 13.98 -8.60 -7.46
CA MET A 305 14.07 -7.69 -8.60
C MET A 305 12.75 -7.46 -9.34
N LYS A 306 11.93 -8.50 -9.49
CA LYS A 306 10.61 -8.35 -10.15
C LYS A 306 9.67 -7.51 -9.31
N ALA A 307 9.62 -7.75 -7.99
CA ALA A 307 8.82 -6.93 -7.07
C ALA A 307 9.27 -5.48 -7.06
N PHE A 308 10.59 -5.25 -7.09
CA PHE A 308 11.15 -3.91 -7.12
C PHE A 308 10.73 -3.14 -8.38
N ALA A 309 10.88 -3.75 -9.57
CA ALA A 309 10.42 -3.14 -10.82
C ALA A 309 8.92 -2.87 -10.79
N SER A 310 8.11 -3.87 -10.41
CA SER A 310 6.66 -3.74 -10.33
C SER A 310 6.19 -2.68 -9.30
N LEU A 311 6.90 -2.52 -8.20
CA LEU A 311 6.62 -1.45 -7.22
C LEU A 311 6.85 -0.07 -7.84
N ILE A 312 7.96 0.10 -8.57
CA ILE A 312 8.27 1.36 -9.26
C ILE A 312 7.22 1.68 -10.32
N ASP A 313 6.81 0.70 -11.12
CA ASP A 313 5.74 0.86 -12.12
C ASP A 313 4.41 1.24 -11.45
N ALA A 314 4.06 0.57 -10.36
CA ALA A 314 2.83 0.84 -9.62
C ALA A 314 2.76 2.26 -9.05
N ILE A 315 3.88 2.82 -8.60
CA ILE A 315 3.94 4.22 -8.13
C ILE A 315 4.08 5.23 -9.27
N GLY A 316 4.10 4.76 -10.53
CA GLY A 316 4.20 5.62 -11.72
C GLY A 316 5.63 6.08 -12.00
N GLY A 317 6.63 5.19 -11.90
CA GLY A 317 8.04 5.46 -12.17
C GLY A 317 8.73 6.34 -11.12
N ILE A 318 9.99 6.65 -11.33
CA ILE A 318 10.79 7.57 -10.50
C ILE A 318 11.60 8.53 -11.37
N ASP A 319 11.85 9.75 -10.88
CA ASP A 319 12.67 10.74 -11.57
C ASP A 319 14.09 10.72 -11.01
N VAL A 320 15.05 10.37 -11.87
CA VAL A 320 16.46 10.17 -11.50
C VAL A 320 17.34 11.17 -12.22
N ASN A 321 18.29 11.79 -11.52
CA ASN A 321 19.36 12.57 -12.15
C ASN A 321 20.60 11.69 -12.30
N VAL A 322 20.79 11.16 -13.50
CA VAL A 322 21.89 10.27 -13.89
C VAL A 322 23.19 11.06 -14.01
N LYS A 323 24.24 10.62 -13.31
CA LYS A 323 25.53 11.32 -13.30
C LYS A 323 26.53 10.79 -14.32
N LYS A 324 26.40 9.51 -14.69
CA LYS A 324 27.23 8.81 -15.69
C LYS A 324 26.32 7.94 -16.55
N ALA A 325 26.57 7.88 -17.84
CA ALA A 325 25.91 6.96 -18.74
C ALA A 325 26.19 5.50 -18.33
N LEU A 326 25.16 4.66 -18.38
CA LEU A 326 25.24 3.27 -17.97
C LEU A 326 24.60 2.38 -19.06
N PRO A 327 25.24 1.26 -19.45
CA PRO A 327 24.64 0.33 -20.41
C PRO A 327 23.48 -0.45 -19.77
N ILE A 328 22.49 -0.76 -20.58
CA ILE A 328 21.37 -1.65 -20.28
C ILE A 328 21.74 -3.02 -20.83
N GLY A 329 21.85 -4.04 -19.96
CA GLY A 329 22.39 -5.35 -20.38
C GLY A 329 23.88 -5.31 -20.57
N GLY A 330 24.39 -6.19 -21.42
CA GLY A 330 25.81 -6.36 -21.71
C GLY A 330 26.54 -7.29 -20.77
N GLN A 331 27.69 -7.80 -21.22
CA GLN A 331 28.57 -8.64 -20.41
C GLN A 331 29.33 -7.82 -19.35
N GLN A 332 29.79 -8.47 -18.29
CA GLN A 332 30.40 -7.84 -17.13
C GLN A 332 31.69 -7.06 -17.44
N ASP A 333 32.38 -7.42 -18.52
CA ASP A 333 33.69 -6.90 -18.91
C ASP A 333 33.63 -5.77 -19.96
N CYS A 334 32.43 -5.30 -20.26
CA CYS A 334 32.19 -4.18 -21.13
C CYS A 334 32.62 -2.87 -20.48
N VAL A 335 33.89 -2.51 -20.57
CA VAL A 335 34.44 -1.25 -20.07
C VAL A 335 34.72 -0.35 -21.26
N PRO A 336 33.98 0.77 -21.45
CA PRO A 336 34.32 1.71 -22.48
C PRO A 336 35.70 2.33 -22.23
N ALA A 337 36.62 2.15 -23.14
CA ALA A 337 37.86 2.90 -23.12
C ALA A 337 37.52 4.38 -23.35
N ASN A 338 37.96 5.24 -22.43
CA ASN A 338 37.95 6.71 -22.63
C ASN A 338 36.58 7.44 -22.70
N ASN A 339 35.58 7.07 -21.92
CA ASN A 339 34.26 7.75 -21.93
C ASN A 339 33.54 7.78 -23.31
N ALA A 340 33.98 6.97 -24.27
CA ALA A 340 33.36 6.88 -25.59
C ALA A 340 32.11 6.01 -25.55
N HIS A 341 31.05 6.54 -26.15
CA HIS A 341 29.77 5.88 -26.30
C HIS A 341 29.88 4.68 -27.26
N LEU A 342 29.14 3.61 -26.93
CA LEU A 342 28.54 2.64 -27.88
C LEU A 342 29.44 1.61 -28.56
N SER A 343 30.66 1.87 -28.96
CA SER A 343 31.45 0.90 -29.74
C SER A 343 32.01 -0.29 -28.93
N ASP A 344 32.16 -0.10 -27.61
CA ASP A 344 32.90 -1.03 -26.77
C ASP A 344 32.01 -1.97 -25.95
N CYS A 345 30.68 -1.90 -26.13
CA CYS A 345 29.70 -2.76 -25.48
C CYS A 345 28.71 -3.34 -26.52
N PRO A 346 29.14 -4.26 -27.38
CA PRO A 346 28.32 -4.78 -28.48
C PRO A 346 27.03 -5.50 -28.00
N ASP A 347 27.03 -6.02 -26.77
CA ASP A 347 25.89 -6.74 -26.19
C ASP A 347 24.95 -5.84 -25.36
N ALA A 348 25.18 -4.53 -25.33
CA ALA A 348 24.27 -3.61 -24.63
C ALA A 348 22.98 -3.42 -25.42
N LEU A 349 21.86 -3.59 -24.75
CA LEU A 349 20.51 -3.42 -25.31
C LEU A 349 20.11 -1.94 -25.44
N GLY A 350 20.90 -1.03 -24.88
CA GLY A 350 20.67 0.40 -24.87
C GLY A 350 21.51 1.10 -23.80
N TRP A 351 21.27 2.39 -23.61
CA TRP A 351 21.99 3.23 -22.65
C TRP A 351 21.06 4.06 -21.79
N ILE A 352 21.42 4.20 -20.51
CA ILE A 352 20.83 5.14 -19.59
C ILE A 352 21.69 6.40 -19.68
N GLU A 353 21.18 7.43 -20.34
CA GLU A 353 21.92 8.66 -20.61
C GLU A 353 22.11 9.56 -19.38
N VAL A 354 23.07 10.45 -19.43
CA VAL A 354 23.31 11.46 -18.40
C VAL A 354 22.19 12.49 -18.38
N GLY A 355 21.76 12.92 -17.19
CA GLY A 355 20.76 13.96 -17.02
C GLY A 355 19.54 13.51 -16.24
N LYS A 356 18.49 14.34 -16.26
CA LYS A 356 17.21 14.03 -15.61
C LYS A 356 16.40 13.08 -16.49
N GLN A 357 16.03 11.94 -15.95
CA GLN A 357 15.24 10.92 -16.64
C GLN A 357 14.12 10.41 -15.75
N HIS A 358 12.96 10.19 -16.37
CA HIS A 358 11.88 9.42 -15.77
C HIS A 358 12.11 7.94 -16.07
N MET A 359 12.18 7.12 -15.02
CA MET A 359 12.47 5.70 -15.13
C MET A 359 11.25 4.88 -14.69
N ASP A 360 10.83 3.96 -15.55
CA ASP A 360 9.95 2.86 -15.17
C ASP A 360 10.70 1.82 -14.30
N GLY A 361 10.01 0.76 -13.89
CA GLY A 361 10.60 -0.28 -13.06
C GLY A 361 11.76 -1.00 -13.72
N HIS A 362 11.69 -1.25 -15.02
CA HIS A 362 12.75 -1.92 -15.77
C HIS A 362 14.02 -1.06 -15.84
N LEU A 363 13.88 0.19 -16.23
CA LEU A 363 15.01 1.12 -16.35
C LEU A 363 15.63 1.45 -14.99
N ALA A 364 14.82 1.65 -13.96
CA ALA A 364 15.28 1.86 -12.60
C ALA A 364 16.04 0.64 -12.04
N LEU A 365 15.59 -0.57 -12.39
CA LEU A 365 16.29 -1.80 -12.02
C LEU A 365 17.68 -1.87 -12.67
N TRP A 366 17.80 -1.57 -13.97
CA TRP A 366 19.08 -1.52 -14.66
C TRP A 366 20.00 -0.44 -14.07
N TYR A 367 19.47 0.74 -13.80
CA TYR A 367 20.21 1.82 -13.13
C TYR A 367 20.80 1.37 -11.78
N ALA A 368 20.02 0.67 -10.99
CA ALA A 368 20.44 0.17 -9.68
C ALA A 368 21.44 -1.01 -9.76
N ARG A 369 21.43 -1.79 -10.83
CA ARG A 369 22.24 -3.03 -10.99
C ARG A 369 23.52 -2.83 -11.76
N SER A 370 23.56 -1.92 -12.73
CA SER A 370 24.70 -1.76 -13.63
C SER A 370 26.01 -1.58 -12.87
N ARG A 371 27.04 -2.31 -13.27
CA ARG A 371 28.41 -2.21 -12.74
C ARG A 371 29.40 -1.69 -13.76
N HIS A 372 28.96 -1.60 -15.01
CA HIS A 372 29.82 -1.17 -16.10
C HIS A 372 30.29 0.25 -15.88
N ASN A 373 31.58 0.48 -16.15
CA ASN A 373 32.25 1.77 -15.99
C ASN A 373 32.11 2.41 -14.60
N THR A 374 31.78 1.59 -13.56
CA THR A 374 31.62 2.04 -12.17
C THR A 374 32.08 0.98 -11.20
N ASN A 375 32.41 1.38 -9.98
CA ASN A 375 32.75 0.46 -8.90
C ASN A 375 31.52 0.03 -8.08
N ASP A 376 31.71 -0.89 -7.17
CA ASP A 376 30.63 -1.42 -6.32
C ASP A 376 30.02 -0.33 -5.41
N TYR A 377 30.79 0.66 -4.98
CA TYR A 377 30.28 1.80 -4.18
C TYR A 377 29.38 2.72 -5.00
N ASP A 378 29.66 2.91 -6.30
CA ASP A 378 28.78 3.69 -7.19
C ASP A 378 27.45 2.98 -7.40
N ARG A 379 27.46 1.63 -7.52
CA ARG A 379 26.23 0.83 -7.58
C ARG A 379 25.43 0.96 -6.28
N MET A 380 26.07 0.81 -5.13
CA MET A 380 25.41 0.98 -3.82
C MET A 380 24.81 2.36 -3.69
N ARG A 381 25.49 3.43 -4.14
CA ARG A 381 24.97 4.79 -4.14
C ARG A 381 23.73 4.93 -5.00
N ARG A 382 23.71 4.33 -6.20
CA ARG A 382 22.54 4.31 -7.07
C ARG A 382 21.38 3.54 -6.45
N GLN A 383 21.63 2.37 -5.85
CA GLN A 383 20.61 1.62 -5.13
C GLN A 383 19.96 2.46 -4.02
N ARG A 384 20.76 3.15 -3.21
CA ARG A 384 20.26 4.06 -2.18
C ARG A 384 19.50 5.25 -2.74
N GLN A 385 19.94 5.79 -3.86
CA GLN A 385 19.23 6.87 -4.55
C GLN A 385 17.83 6.42 -5.00
N VAL A 386 17.74 5.24 -5.60
CA VAL A 386 16.45 4.69 -6.04
C VAL A 386 15.55 4.39 -4.84
N GLU A 387 16.08 3.72 -3.79
CA GLU A 387 15.37 3.45 -2.53
C GLU A 387 14.76 4.74 -1.94
N ASP A 388 15.54 5.81 -1.88
CA ASP A 388 15.11 7.12 -1.37
C ASP A 388 14.01 7.76 -2.24
N LEU A 389 14.13 7.69 -3.56
CA LEU A 389 13.14 8.21 -4.49
C LEU A 389 11.82 7.44 -4.38
N VAL A 390 11.88 6.12 -4.26
CA VAL A 390 10.72 5.26 -4.02
C VAL A 390 10.05 5.64 -2.70
N LEU A 391 10.81 5.73 -1.59
CA LEU A 391 10.28 6.12 -0.28
C LEU A 391 9.64 7.51 -0.28
N LYS A 392 10.21 8.47 -1.02
CA LYS A 392 9.63 9.81 -1.17
C LYS A 392 8.35 9.82 -1.99
N LYS A 393 8.27 8.98 -3.01
CA LYS A 393 7.13 8.95 -3.94
C LYS A 393 5.95 8.15 -3.40
N ILE A 394 6.19 7.13 -2.58
CA ILE A 394 5.14 6.37 -1.94
C ILE A 394 4.34 7.28 -1.01
N ASP A 395 3.08 7.50 -1.34
CA ASP A 395 2.09 8.15 -0.49
C ASP A 395 0.92 7.19 -0.18
N PRO A 396 0.14 7.47 0.87
CA PRO A 396 -0.93 6.57 1.29
C PRO A 396 -2.05 6.38 0.29
N ILE A 397 -2.36 7.44 -0.44
CA ILE A 397 -3.44 7.41 -1.43
C ILE A 397 -2.99 6.53 -2.59
N THR A 398 -1.75 6.68 -3.05
CA THR A 398 -1.13 5.82 -4.08
C THR A 398 -1.06 4.38 -3.62
N LEU A 399 -0.67 4.12 -2.37
CA LEU A 399 -0.72 2.77 -1.80
C LEU A 399 -2.14 2.20 -1.82
N LEU A 400 -3.14 2.92 -1.34
CA LEU A 400 -4.52 2.46 -1.28
C LEU A 400 -5.14 2.26 -2.67
N THR A 401 -4.91 3.19 -3.59
CA THR A 401 -5.55 3.16 -4.92
C THR A 401 -4.88 2.20 -5.89
N LYS A 402 -3.56 2.01 -5.78
CA LYS A 402 -2.77 1.10 -6.63
C LYS A 402 -2.45 -0.23 -5.94
N PHE A 403 -3.00 -0.45 -4.76
CA PHE A 403 -2.75 -1.61 -3.92
C PHE A 403 -3.01 -2.94 -4.65
N GLY A 404 -4.08 -3.03 -5.41
CA GLY A 404 -4.40 -4.23 -6.20
C GLY A 404 -3.35 -4.54 -7.29
N ALA A 405 -2.76 -3.52 -7.91
CA ALA A 405 -1.68 -3.68 -8.88
C ALA A 405 -0.37 -4.11 -8.20
N ILE A 406 -0.03 -3.47 -7.07
CA ILE A 406 1.13 -3.83 -6.23
C ILE A 406 1.00 -5.25 -5.69
N ALA A 407 -0.21 -5.64 -5.25
CA ALA A 407 -0.50 -6.98 -4.72
C ALA A 407 -0.37 -8.07 -5.79
N LYS A 408 -0.95 -7.86 -6.98
CA LYS A 408 -0.81 -8.81 -8.09
C LYS A 408 0.65 -8.98 -8.53
N ALA A 409 1.41 -7.89 -8.54
CA ALA A 409 2.80 -7.89 -8.97
C ALA A 409 3.76 -8.39 -7.87
N GLY A 410 3.44 -8.19 -6.59
CA GLY A 410 4.40 -8.29 -5.48
C GLY A 410 4.14 -9.36 -4.43
N ALA A 411 2.93 -9.90 -4.30
CA ALA A 411 2.58 -10.81 -3.20
C ALA A 411 3.45 -12.09 -3.13
N ALA A 412 3.89 -12.61 -4.29
CA ALA A 412 4.80 -13.76 -4.35
C ALA A 412 6.30 -13.38 -4.23
N LEU A 413 6.63 -12.08 -4.25
CA LEU A 413 7.98 -11.57 -4.49
C LEU A 413 8.52 -10.73 -3.32
N VAL A 414 7.66 -10.37 -2.36
CA VAL A 414 8.03 -9.73 -1.09
C VAL A 414 7.88 -10.74 0.03
N LYS A 415 8.95 -10.96 0.80
CA LYS A 415 8.92 -11.77 2.01
C LYS A 415 9.13 -10.88 3.22
N THR A 416 8.31 -11.05 4.24
CA THR A 416 8.43 -10.32 5.50
C THR A 416 7.88 -11.15 6.67
N ASP A 417 8.39 -10.90 7.85
CA ASP A 417 7.89 -11.43 9.12
C ASP A 417 7.08 -10.38 9.92
N ILE A 418 6.77 -9.24 9.29
CA ILE A 418 5.92 -8.22 9.91
C ILE A 418 4.52 -8.82 10.15
N PRO A 419 4.01 -8.80 11.40
CA PRO A 419 2.66 -9.26 11.69
C PRO A 419 1.60 -8.35 11.06
N ALA A 420 0.50 -8.95 10.60
CA ALA A 420 -0.62 -8.21 10.02
C ALA A 420 -1.14 -7.09 10.96
N GLY A 421 -1.21 -7.36 12.26
CA GLY A 421 -1.63 -6.39 13.28
C GLY A 421 -0.68 -5.19 13.45
N ALA A 422 0.59 -5.32 13.04
CA ALA A 422 1.58 -4.24 13.12
C ALA A 422 1.61 -3.34 11.88
N VAL A 423 0.96 -3.74 10.79
CA VAL A 423 0.97 -2.99 9.52
C VAL A 423 0.47 -1.56 9.72
N GLY A 424 -0.63 -1.36 10.47
CA GLY A 424 -1.17 -0.04 10.78
C GLY A 424 -0.15 0.86 11.49
N THR A 425 0.54 0.33 12.50
CA THR A 425 1.60 1.05 13.24
C THR A 425 2.74 1.45 12.32
N TYR A 426 3.24 0.52 11.49
CA TYR A 426 4.33 0.84 10.57
C TYR A 426 3.93 1.83 9.48
N VAL A 427 2.70 1.78 8.99
CA VAL A 427 2.21 2.77 8.03
C VAL A 427 2.14 4.15 8.67
N ASP A 428 1.62 4.29 9.89
CA ASP A 428 1.57 5.57 10.59
C ASP A 428 2.97 6.14 10.84
N LEU A 429 3.89 5.30 11.31
CA LEU A 429 5.30 5.68 11.49
C LEU A 429 5.98 6.07 10.18
N ALA A 430 5.69 5.38 9.07
CA ALA A 430 6.21 5.74 7.76
C ALA A 430 5.73 7.12 7.30
N PHE A 431 4.47 7.49 7.61
CA PHE A 431 3.96 8.84 7.37
C PHE A 431 4.70 9.91 8.16
N GLN A 432 4.91 9.66 9.44
CA GLN A 432 5.63 10.57 10.31
C GLN A 432 7.08 10.72 9.83
N ALA A 433 7.75 9.61 9.52
CA ALA A 433 9.10 9.57 8.97
C ALA A 433 9.21 10.35 7.64
N LYS A 434 8.21 10.23 6.76
CA LYS A 434 8.18 10.99 5.51
C LYS A 434 8.09 12.49 5.73
N LYS A 435 7.29 12.96 6.70
CA LYS A 435 7.18 14.38 7.05
C LYS A 435 8.47 14.96 7.60
N LEU A 436 9.17 14.20 8.45
CA LEU A 436 10.42 14.61 9.10
C LEU A 436 11.64 14.47 8.19
N GLY A 437 11.51 13.69 7.12
CA GLY A 437 12.62 13.30 6.24
C GLY A 437 13.45 12.17 6.86
N ILE A 438 13.73 11.12 6.06
CA ILE A 438 14.54 9.98 6.49
C ILE A 438 16.01 10.34 6.40
N LYS A 439 16.74 10.33 7.51
CA LYS A 439 18.19 10.54 7.52
C LYS A 439 18.92 9.30 7.08
N LYS A 440 20.09 9.49 6.46
CA LYS A 440 20.91 8.41 5.91
C LYS A 440 22.24 8.33 6.63
N LEU A 441 22.65 7.11 6.92
CA LEU A 441 23.98 6.78 7.43
C LEU A 441 24.52 5.61 6.62
N GLU A 442 25.51 5.86 5.75
CA GLU A 442 26.17 4.81 4.97
C GLU A 442 27.47 4.40 5.66
N LEU A 443 27.56 3.12 6.02
CA LEU A 443 28.75 2.56 6.67
C LEU A 443 29.85 2.21 5.64
N VAL A 444 30.30 3.20 4.89
CA VAL A 444 31.27 3.04 3.79
C VAL A 444 32.56 3.79 4.04
N SER A 445 33.67 3.27 3.53
CA SER A 445 35.01 3.89 3.68
C SER A 445 35.13 5.25 3.03
N SER A 446 34.38 5.51 1.97
CA SER A 446 34.37 6.83 1.30
C SER A 446 33.83 7.96 2.19
N SER A 447 32.95 7.62 3.15
CA SER A 447 32.43 8.58 4.14
C SER A 447 33.17 8.48 5.48
N TYR A 448 33.66 7.28 5.82
CA TYR A 448 34.32 6.97 7.09
C TYR A 448 35.51 6.04 6.85
N PRO A 449 36.74 6.54 6.74
CA PRO A 449 37.95 5.72 6.38
C PRO A 449 38.14 4.48 7.26
N ARG A 450 37.73 4.53 8.55
CA ARG A 450 37.82 3.40 9.48
C ARG A 450 36.86 2.25 9.16
N LEU A 451 35.92 2.45 8.22
CA LEU A 451 34.93 1.44 7.78
C LEU A 451 35.32 0.84 6.41
N SER A 452 36.61 0.43 6.28
CA SER A 452 37.03 -0.36 5.13
C SER A 452 36.26 -1.67 5.06
N ALA A 453 35.79 -2.08 3.87
CA ALA A 453 35.00 -3.30 3.71
C ALA A 453 35.75 -4.55 4.18
N ASN A 454 37.07 -4.61 3.97
CA ASN A 454 37.91 -5.77 4.32
C ASN A 454 38.25 -5.84 5.81
N ASN A 455 38.33 -4.70 6.50
CA ASN A 455 38.63 -4.62 7.92
C ASN A 455 37.88 -3.46 8.58
N PRO A 456 36.57 -3.57 8.77
CA PRO A 456 35.76 -2.50 9.34
C PRO A 456 35.92 -2.39 10.85
N ASP A 457 36.05 -1.15 11.36
CA ASP A 457 35.98 -0.87 12.79
C ASP A 457 34.50 -0.85 13.26
N PHE A 458 34.00 -1.98 13.70
CA PHE A 458 32.64 -2.14 14.16
C PHE A 458 32.31 -1.36 15.44
N ARG A 459 33.28 -1.06 16.29
CA ARG A 459 33.07 -0.19 17.46
C ARG A 459 32.76 1.22 16.99
N TYR A 460 33.54 1.70 16.04
CA TYR A 460 33.32 2.99 15.43
C TYR A 460 31.97 3.07 14.68
N ALA A 461 31.60 2.04 13.92
CA ALA A 461 30.28 1.94 13.27
C ALA A 461 29.15 2.13 14.28
N ARG A 462 29.17 1.43 15.40
CA ARG A 462 28.16 1.54 16.47
C ARG A 462 28.12 2.93 17.12
N VAL A 463 29.27 3.58 17.28
CA VAL A 463 29.32 4.98 17.77
C VAL A 463 28.64 5.91 16.80
N LEU A 464 28.88 5.77 15.47
CA LEU A 464 28.21 6.58 14.44
C LEU A 464 26.69 6.35 14.42
N ILE A 465 26.26 5.08 14.49
CA ILE A 465 24.85 4.70 14.57
C ILE A 465 24.18 5.35 15.78
N ASN A 466 24.74 5.14 16.97
CA ASN A 466 24.18 5.72 18.21
C ASN A 466 24.08 7.25 18.15
N ARG A 467 25.11 7.91 17.58
CA ARG A 467 25.08 9.37 17.38
C ARG A 467 23.97 9.79 16.41
N ALA A 468 23.79 9.06 15.30
CA ALA A 468 22.74 9.34 14.33
C ALA A 468 21.34 9.14 14.95
N LEU A 469 21.14 8.10 15.74
CA LEU A 469 19.87 7.80 16.41
C LEU A 469 19.53 8.84 17.49
N LYS A 470 20.52 9.22 18.35
CA LYS A 470 20.31 10.26 19.39
C LYS A 470 19.98 11.63 18.79
N LYS A 471 20.58 11.99 17.68
CA LYS A 471 20.30 13.26 16.98
C LYS A 471 18.90 13.27 16.34
N ASN A 472 18.22 12.13 16.29
CA ASN A 472 16.91 11.90 15.69
C ASN A 472 15.95 11.17 16.64
N ALA A 473 16.12 11.36 17.91
CA ALA A 473 15.21 10.85 18.94
C ALA A 473 13.97 11.73 19.06
#